data_e79b1167ccc160434cee9fdf0e1dd6ee
#
_entry.id   e79b1167ccc160434cee9fdf0e1dd6ee
#
_cell.length_a   1.000
_cell.length_b   1.000
_cell.length_c   1.000
_cell.angle_alpha   90.00
_cell.angle_beta   90.00
_cell.angle_gamma   90.00
#
_symmetry.space_group_name_H-M   'P 1'
#
loop_
_entity.id
_entity.type
_entity.pdbx_description
1 polymer ?
#
loop_
_entity_poly.entity_id
_entity_poly.type
_entity_poly.pdbx_seq_one_letter_code
_entity_poly.pdbx_strand_id
1 'polypeptide(L)'
;VAVRAKELRYAVDLTPAGELREENGVALEAAEEWSPEHLLLASLVRCSVKSLRYHAARKGVEVRSASGRARTLVTRRETDDRYALVETALELTVELAPEPEPDALTELLALAERDCFVGSSLTAAPSYRWTVNGRMIAS
;
A
#
# COMPACT_ATOMS: atom_id res chain seq x y z
N VAL A 1 22.39 -19.74 11.95
CA VAL A 1 22.97 -18.90 10.91
C VAL A 1 22.01 -17.76 10.58
N ALA A 2 22.48 -16.54 10.71
CA ALA A 2 21.69 -15.37 10.37
C ALA A 2 21.44 -15.31 8.85
N VAL A 3 20.18 -15.16 8.47
CA VAL A 3 19.82 -14.98 7.07
C VAL A 3 20.02 -13.49 6.73
N ARG A 4 20.77 -13.23 5.67
CA ARG A 4 21.03 -11.88 5.24
C ARG A 4 19.75 -11.28 4.62
N ALA A 5 19.37 -10.10 5.08
CA ALA A 5 18.22 -9.40 4.53
C ALA A 5 18.47 -9.01 3.07
N LYS A 6 17.42 -9.06 2.26
CA LYS A 6 17.48 -8.54 0.91
C LYS A 6 17.57 -7.01 0.95
N GLU A 7 18.31 -6.45 0.05
CA GLU A 7 18.40 -5.01 -0.11
C GLU A 7 17.73 -4.62 -1.41
N LEU A 8 16.76 -3.72 -1.35
CA LEU A 8 16.02 -3.23 -2.51
C LEU A 8 16.28 -1.74 -2.63
N ARG A 9 16.67 -1.31 -3.82
CA ARG A 9 17.03 0.10 -4.05
C ARG A 9 16.17 0.70 -5.15
N TYR A 10 15.66 1.89 -4.87
CA TYR A 10 14.79 2.63 -5.78
C TYR A 10 15.24 4.07 -5.83
N ALA A 11 15.06 4.71 -6.98
CA ALA A 11 15.42 6.12 -7.15
C ALA A 11 14.41 6.80 -8.08
N VAL A 12 14.15 8.06 -7.79
CA VAL A 12 13.29 8.93 -8.62
C VAL A 12 14.01 10.24 -8.83
N ASP A 13 14.02 10.71 -10.07
CA ASP A 13 14.55 12.01 -10.42
C ASP A 13 13.44 12.98 -10.75
N LEU A 14 13.58 14.22 -10.29
CA LEU A 14 12.72 15.33 -10.71
C LEU A 14 13.53 16.15 -11.73
N THR A 15 13.02 16.24 -12.95
CA THR A 15 13.70 17.01 -14.01
C THR A 15 13.38 18.50 -13.88
N PRO A 16 14.18 19.39 -14.51
CA PRO A 16 13.85 20.82 -14.52
C PRO A 16 12.51 21.14 -15.16
N ALA A 17 12.00 20.28 -16.03
CA ALA A 17 10.68 20.45 -16.65
C ALA A 17 9.53 20.01 -15.74
N GLY A 18 9.83 19.49 -14.52
CA GLY A 18 8.81 19.05 -13.57
C GLY A 18 8.38 17.60 -13.76
N GLU A 19 9.09 16.82 -14.56
CA GLU A 19 8.79 15.41 -14.74
C GLU A 19 9.39 14.56 -13.63
N LEU A 20 8.66 13.55 -13.19
CA LEU A 20 9.18 12.52 -12.31
C LEU A 20 9.53 11.29 -13.14
N ARG A 21 10.75 10.79 -12.98
CA ARG A 21 11.24 9.60 -13.69
C ARG A 21 11.86 8.63 -12.70
N GLU A 22 11.50 7.35 -12.82
CA GLU A 22 12.19 6.33 -12.04
C GLU A 22 13.54 5.98 -12.67
N GLU A 23 14.35 5.13 -12.03
CA GLU A 23 15.75 4.88 -12.43
C GLU A 23 15.95 4.34 -13.85
N ASN A 24 14.93 3.72 -14.44
CA ASN A 24 14.98 3.22 -15.80
C ASN A 24 14.47 4.24 -16.83
N GLY A 25 14.13 5.44 -16.39
CA GLY A 25 13.71 6.53 -17.25
C GLY A 25 12.22 6.60 -17.56
N VAL A 26 11.41 5.73 -16.97
CA VAL A 26 9.96 5.78 -17.18
C VAL A 26 9.39 7.00 -16.44
N ALA A 27 8.66 7.83 -17.15
CA ALA A 27 8.05 9.04 -16.60
C ALA A 27 6.66 8.73 -16.05
N LEU A 28 6.31 9.41 -14.96
CA LEU A 28 4.95 9.38 -14.42
C LEU A 28 4.15 10.49 -15.11
N GLU A 29 3.10 10.12 -15.84
CA GLU A 29 2.25 11.07 -16.54
C GLU A 29 1.56 12.03 -15.58
N ALA A 30 1.52 13.31 -15.97
CA ALA A 30 0.84 14.37 -15.22
C ALA A 30 1.25 14.46 -13.73
N ALA A 31 2.49 14.08 -13.44
CA ALA A 31 2.99 14.07 -12.06
C ALA A 31 2.90 15.46 -11.40
N GLU A 32 3.04 16.54 -12.17
CA GLU A 32 2.97 17.90 -11.66
C GLU A 32 1.57 18.28 -11.17
N GLU A 33 0.55 17.55 -11.58
CA GLU A 33 -0.84 17.78 -11.14
C GLU A 33 -1.17 17.05 -9.85
N TRP A 34 -0.28 16.17 -9.38
CA TRP A 34 -0.47 15.40 -8.16
C TRP A 34 0.31 16.02 -7.01
N SER A 35 -0.34 16.21 -5.88
CA SER A 35 0.37 16.64 -4.67
C SER A 35 1.25 15.51 -4.15
N PRO A 36 2.26 15.82 -3.30
CA PRO A 36 3.05 14.78 -2.65
C PRO A 36 2.19 13.77 -1.89
N GLU A 37 1.12 14.24 -1.25
CA GLU A 37 0.21 13.39 -0.49
C GLU A 37 -0.56 12.44 -1.41
N HIS A 38 -0.97 12.89 -2.59
CA HIS A 38 -1.60 12.02 -3.58
C HIS A 38 -0.63 10.92 -4.04
N LEU A 39 0.61 11.29 -4.29
CA LEU A 39 1.63 10.33 -4.71
C LEU A 39 1.91 9.30 -3.62
N LEU A 40 1.95 9.74 -2.36
CA LEU A 40 2.12 8.84 -1.24
C LEU A 40 0.94 7.87 -1.12
N LEU A 41 -0.28 8.38 -1.21
CA LEU A 41 -1.48 7.54 -1.13
C LEU A 41 -1.55 6.54 -2.28
N ALA A 42 -1.18 6.95 -3.48
CA ALA A 42 -1.09 6.05 -4.63
C ALA A 42 -0.09 4.92 -4.35
N SER A 43 1.08 5.26 -3.81
CA SER A 43 2.09 4.26 -3.46
C SER A 43 1.59 3.31 -2.39
N LEU A 44 0.85 3.81 -1.41
CA LEU A 44 0.31 3.00 -0.32
C LEU A 44 -0.71 1.97 -0.83
N VAL A 45 -1.65 2.39 -1.68
CA VAL A 45 -2.61 1.47 -2.30
C VAL A 45 -1.90 0.40 -3.12
N ARG A 46 -0.98 0.84 -3.97
CA ARG A 46 -0.24 -0.07 -4.84
C ARG A 46 0.60 -1.06 -4.04
N CYS A 47 1.27 -0.57 -2.99
CA CYS A 47 2.09 -1.42 -2.13
C CYS A 47 1.24 -2.45 -1.38
N SER A 48 0.08 -2.05 -0.89
CA SER A 48 -0.83 -2.96 -0.19
C SER A 48 -1.33 -4.09 -1.09
N VAL A 49 -1.69 -3.75 -2.33
CA VAL A 49 -2.10 -4.76 -3.32
C VAL A 49 -0.94 -5.68 -3.68
N LYS A 50 0.25 -5.12 -3.86
CA LYS A 50 1.45 -5.90 -4.17
C LYS A 50 1.77 -6.88 -3.04
N SER A 51 1.68 -6.43 -1.81
CA SER A 51 1.88 -7.28 -0.63
C SER A 51 0.85 -8.42 -0.58
N LEU A 52 -0.42 -8.10 -0.85
CA LEU A 52 -1.47 -9.13 -0.92
C LEU A 52 -1.16 -10.15 -2.00
N ARG A 53 -0.78 -9.72 -3.20
CA ARG A 53 -0.46 -10.63 -4.31
C ARG A 53 0.70 -11.56 -3.95
N TYR A 54 1.70 -11.04 -3.28
CA TYR A 54 2.85 -11.84 -2.85
C TYR A 54 2.43 -12.96 -1.91
N HIS A 55 1.69 -12.62 -0.86
CA HIS A 55 1.25 -13.62 0.12
C HIS A 55 0.20 -14.58 -0.42
N ALA A 56 -0.69 -14.09 -1.27
CA ALA A 56 -1.71 -14.92 -1.92
C ALA A 56 -1.06 -15.98 -2.79
N ALA A 57 -0.07 -15.59 -3.61
CA ALA A 57 0.62 -16.54 -4.50
C ALA A 57 1.29 -17.66 -3.71
N ARG A 58 1.85 -17.35 -2.55
CA ARG A 58 2.49 -18.35 -1.69
C ARG A 58 1.50 -19.36 -1.11
N LYS A 59 0.24 -19.01 -1.09
CA LYS A 59 -0.85 -19.85 -0.55
C LYS A 59 -1.70 -20.46 -1.68
N GLY A 60 -1.27 -20.34 -2.92
CA GLY A 60 -2.01 -20.86 -4.06
C GLY A 60 -3.29 -20.11 -4.37
N VAL A 61 -3.37 -18.84 -3.96
CA VAL A 61 -4.54 -17.99 -4.19
C VAL A 61 -4.20 -16.95 -5.25
N GLU A 62 -5.08 -16.80 -6.23
CA GLU A 62 -4.96 -15.80 -7.28
C GLU A 62 -5.76 -14.56 -6.90
N VAL A 63 -5.16 -13.38 -7.02
CA VAL A 63 -5.87 -12.11 -6.91
C VAL A 63 -6.34 -11.73 -8.31
N ARG A 64 -7.61 -11.98 -8.60
CA ARG A 64 -8.18 -11.75 -9.94
C ARG A 64 -8.44 -10.30 -10.24
N SER A 65 -8.82 -9.55 -9.24
CA SER A 65 -8.98 -8.10 -9.37
C SER A 65 -8.71 -7.43 -8.05
N ALA A 66 -8.28 -6.17 -8.12
CA ALA A 66 -8.04 -5.35 -6.95
C ALA A 66 -8.31 -3.90 -7.30
N SER A 67 -9.08 -3.25 -6.45
CA SER A 67 -9.32 -1.82 -6.53
C SER A 67 -9.32 -1.27 -5.11
N GLY A 68 -9.21 0.05 -5.00
CA GLY A 68 -9.22 0.60 -3.66
C GLY A 68 -9.13 2.11 -3.63
N ARG A 69 -9.23 2.62 -2.44
CA ARG A 69 -9.13 4.03 -2.15
C ARG A 69 -8.31 4.22 -0.88
N ALA A 70 -7.42 5.20 -0.92
CA ALA A 70 -6.70 5.63 0.27
C ALA A 70 -7.01 7.11 0.50
N ARG A 71 -7.17 7.47 1.76
CA ARG A 71 -7.37 8.86 2.15
C ARG A 71 -6.58 9.15 3.40
N THR A 72 -6.21 10.41 3.58
CA THR A 72 -5.44 10.83 4.74
C THR A 72 -5.88 12.19 5.22
N LEU A 73 -5.68 12.44 6.49
CA LEU A 73 -5.83 13.76 7.08
C LEU A 73 -4.44 14.28 7.44
N VAL A 74 -4.10 15.45 6.92
CA VAL A 74 -2.86 16.12 7.25
C VAL A 74 -3.21 17.29 8.20
N THR A 75 -2.66 17.24 9.40
CA THR A 75 -2.82 18.29 10.39
C THR A 75 -1.67 18.22 11.39
N ARG A 76 -1.66 19.08 12.37
CA ARG A 76 -0.63 19.05 13.42
C ARG A 76 -0.86 17.84 14.31
N ARG A 77 0.18 17.07 14.54
CA ARG A 77 0.11 15.99 15.50
C ARG A 77 0.50 16.49 16.89
N GLU A 78 -0.12 15.91 17.90
CA GLU A 78 0.04 16.39 19.27
C GLU A 78 1.43 16.13 19.86
N THR A 79 2.11 15.10 19.37
CA THR A 79 3.39 14.68 19.92
C THR A 79 4.52 15.71 19.73
N ASP A 80 4.54 16.42 18.60
CA ASP A 80 5.64 17.34 18.27
C ASP A 80 5.18 18.63 17.59
N ASP A 81 3.87 18.86 17.51
CA ASP A 81 3.26 20.05 16.90
C ASP A 81 3.63 20.26 15.42
N ARG A 82 4.00 19.18 14.72
CA ARG A 82 4.31 19.22 13.28
C ARG A 82 3.15 18.73 12.45
N TYR A 83 3.00 19.31 11.26
CA TYR A 83 2.06 18.78 10.28
C TYR A 83 2.53 17.42 9.79
N ALA A 84 1.63 16.48 9.78
CA ALA A 84 1.93 15.09 9.37
C ALA A 84 0.64 14.41 8.91
N LEU A 85 0.78 13.25 8.30
CA LEU A 85 -0.36 12.38 8.03
C LEU A 85 -0.77 11.73 9.35
N VAL A 86 -1.81 12.25 9.98
CA VAL A 86 -2.21 11.81 11.33
C VAL A 86 -3.21 10.67 11.30
N GLU A 87 -4.01 10.57 10.23
CA GLU A 87 -4.96 9.48 10.03
C GLU A 87 -4.92 9.08 8.57
N THR A 88 -4.70 7.80 8.31
CA THR A 88 -4.69 7.27 6.95
C THR A 88 -5.53 6.01 6.92
N ALA A 89 -6.44 5.92 5.97
CA ALA A 89 -7.34 4.79 5.84
C ALA A 89 -7.35 4.27 4.42
N LEU A 90 -7.35 2.94 4.29
CA LEU A 90 -7.50 2.27 3.00
C LEU A 90 -8.77 1.44 3.00
N GLU A 91 -9.47 1.49 1.87
CA GLU A 91 -10.57 0.59 1.57
C GLU A 91 -10.17 -0.17 0.33
N LEU A 92 -10.03 -1.48 0.44
CA LEU A 92 -9.57 -2.34 -0.65
C LEU A 92 -10.63 -3.37 -0.97
N THR A 93 -10.91 -3.53 -2.26
CA THR A 93 -11.87 -4.49 -2.78
C THR A 93 -11.13 -5.44 -3.70
N VAL A 94 -11.17 -6.72 -3.37
CA VAL A 94 -10.41 -7.74 -4.11
C VAL A 94 -11.27 -8.95 -4.40
N GLU A 95 -10.91 -9.64 -5.48
CA GLU A 95 -11.47 -10.95 -5.80
C GLU A 95 -10.37 -11.99 -5.74
N LEU A 96 -10.58 -12.99 -4.91
CA LEU A 96 -9.62 -14.07 -4.66
C LEU A 96 -10.19 -15.41 -5.13
N ALA A 97 -9.36 -16.23 -5.76
CA ALA A 97 -9.75 -17.56 -6.23
C ALA A 97 -8.60 -18.56 -6.06
N PRO A 98 -8.83 -19.73 -5.45
CA PRO A 98 -10.05 -20.07 -4.72
C PRO A 98 -10.17 -19.20 -3.45
N GLU A 99 -11.39 -19.00 -2.97
CA GLU A 99 -11.59 -18.21 -1.77
C GLU A 99 -11.03 -18.98 -0.58
N PRO A 100 -10.13 -18.37 0.21
CA PRO A 100 -9.59 -19.04 1.39
C PRO A 100 -10.66 -19.26 2.46
N GLU A 101 -10.46 -20.27 3.30
CA GLU A 101 -11.28 -20.45 4.49
C GLU A 101 -11.16 -19.21 5.40
N PRO A 102 -12.18 -18.93 6.24
CA PRO A 102 -12.20 -17.68 7.01
C PRO A 102 -10.93 -17.39 7.83
N ASP A 103 -10.39 -18.38 8.51
CA ASP A 103 -9.17 -18.18 9.30
C ASP A 103 -7.95 -17.93 8.41
N ALA A 104 -7.86 -18.65 7.31
CA ALA A 104 -6.78 -18.48 6.35
C ALA A 104 -6.87 -17.10 5.66
N LEU A 105 -8.08 -16.64 5.38
CA LEU A 105 -8.30 -15.32 4.81
C LEU A 105 -7.87 -14.22 5.78
N THR A 106 -8.28 -14.32 7.03
CA THR A 106 -7.88 -13.36 8.07
C THR A 106 -6.36 -13.28 8.19
N GLU A 107 -5.69 -14.43 8.18
CA GLU A 107 -4.22 -14.47 8.22
C GLU A 107 -3.61 -13.85 6.98
N LEU A 108 -4.14 -14.15 5.80
CA LEU A 108 -3.64 -13.58 4.54
C LEU A 108 -3.72 -12.06 4.54
N LEU A 109 -4.86 -11.51 4.95
CA LEU A 109 -5.05 -10.05 4.99
C LEU A 109 -4.12 -9.41 6.03
N ALA A 110 -3.95 -10.05 7.19
CA ALA A 110 -3.03 -9.54 8.22
C ALA A 110 -1.58 -9.51 7.70
N LEU A 111 -1.16 -10.53 6.97
CA LEU A 111 0.17 -10.56 6.36
C LEU A 111 0.33 -9.47 5.30
N ALA A 112 -0.70 -9.25 4.49
CA ALA A 112 -0.67 -8.20 3.48
C ALA A 112 -0.48 -6.82 4.12
N GLU A 113 -1.18 -6.53 5.21
CA GLU A 113 -1.04 -5.28 5.93
C GLU A 113 0.33 -5.15 6.58
N ARG A 114 0.79 -6.20 7.25
CA ARG A 114 2.07 -6.21 7.96
C ARG A 114 3.25 -5.93 7.03
N ASP A 115 3.23 -6.53 5.84
CA ASP A 115 4.37 -6.51 4.93
C ASP A 115 4.24 -5.47 3.81
N CYS A 116 3.33 -4.53 3.95
CA CYS A 116 3.26 -3.37 3.08
C CYS A 116 4.38 -2.40 3.48
N PHE A 117 5.41 -2.29 2.64
CA PHE A 117 6.61 -1.49 2.97
C PHE A 117 6.27 -0.02 3.22
N VAL A 118 5.41 0.55 2.39
CA VAL A 118 5.00 1.96 2.55
C VAL A 118 4.23 2.14 3.84
N GLY A 119 3.24 1.27 4.09
CA GLY A 119 2.43 1.36 5.30
C GLY A 119 3.26 1.24 6.57
N SER A 120 4.20 0.28 6.59
CA SER A 120 5.05 0.08 7.78
C SER A 120 6.08 1.19 7.98
N SER A 121 6.26 2.07 6.99
CA SER A 121 7.18 3.21 7.07
C SER A 121 6.51 4.48 7.59
N LEU A 122 5.19 4.48 7.75
CA LEU A 122 4.46 5.64 8.26
C LEU A 122 4.47 5.64 9.79
N THR A 123 4.60 6.83 10.39
CA THR A 123 4.61 6.95 11.86
C THR A 123 3.25 6.63 12.47
N ALA A 124 2.18 6.98 11.76
CA ALA A 124 0.83 6.58 12.14
C ALA A 124 0.41 5.41 11.24
N ALA A 125 0.18 4.26 11.84
CA ALA A 125 -0.18 3.06 11.08
C ALA A 125 -1.50 3.27 10.34
N PRO A 126 -1.57 2.92 9.05
CA PRO A 126 -2.83 3.03 8.32
C PRO A 126 -3.85 2.00 8.79
N SER A 127 -5.13 2.36 8.72
CA SER A 127 -6.20 1.42 8.96
C SER A 127 -6.68 0.83 7.64
N TYR A 128 -7.13 -0.41 7.68
CA TYR A 128 -7.55 -1.13 6.48
C TYR A 128 -8.98 -1.62 6.61
N ARG A 129 -9.70 -1.57 5.52
CA ARG A 129 -11.02 -2.20 5.37
C ARG A 129 -11.00 -2.99 4.07
N TRP A 130 -11.21 -4.30 4.18
CA TRP A 130 -11.18 -5.20 3.05
C TRP A 130 -12.58 -5.67 2.69
N THR A 131 -12.87 -5.67 1.39
CA THR A 131 -14.03 -6.36 0.84
C THR A 131 -13.50 -7.46 -0.06
N VAL A 132 -13.80 -8.70 0.26
CA VAL A 132 -13.31 -9.87 -0.47
C VAL A 132 -14.49 -10.61 -1.07
N ASN A 133 -14.46 -10.79 -2.38
CA ASN A 133 -15.52 -11.50 -3.11
C ASN A 133 -16.91 -10.97 -2.75
N GLY A 134 -17.03 -9.64 -2.66
CA GLY A 134 -18.30 -8.98 -2.39
C GLY A 134 -18.69 -8.89 -0.91
N ARG A 135 -17.88 -9.42 0.01
CA ARG A 135 -18.18 -9.39 1.44
C ARG A 135 -17.16 -8.56 2.20
N MET A 136 -17.65 -7.67 3.05
CA MET A 136 -16.78 -6.90 3.94
C MET A 136 -16.26 -7.82 5.04
N ILE A 137 -14.95 -7.80 5.24
CA ILE A 137 -14.30 -8.65 6.23
C ILE A 137 -14.15 -7.86 7.52
N ALA A 138 -14.67 -8.45 8.61
CA ALA A 138 -14.51 -7.87 9.94
C ALA A 138 -13.06 -8.05 10.41
N SER A 139 -12.50 -7.01 10.98
CA SER A 139 -11.14 -7.06 11.54
C SER A 139 -11.18 -7.33 13.05
#